data_75f8be8b7d4883a43f43def99bda3101
#
_entry.id   75f8be8b7d4883a43f43def99bda3101
#
_cell.length_a   1.000
_cell.length_b   1.000
_cell.length_c   1.000
_cell.angle_alpha   90.00
_cell.angle_beta   90.00
_cell.angle_gamma   90.00
#
_symmetry.space_group_name_H-M   'P 1'
#
loop_
_entity.id
_entity.type
_entity.pdbx_description
1 polymer ?
#
loop_
_entity_poly.entity_id
_entity_poly.type
_entity_poly.pdbx_seq_one_letter_code
_entity_poly.pdbx_strand_id
1 'polypeptide(L)'
;MRVGLIDVDSHNFPNLCLMKLSEYHTRRGDRVEWWDPAKQYDLVYKSRVFTDTYSKDTIQVNNADKVIQGGTGYGPGENLPHEIEHIRPDYFLYPRFLGTAYGFLSRGCPRNCGFCIVSGKEGRRSVRVADLSEFWNGEEEIKLMDPNLLACPDHERLIEQLIESRALVDFTQGLDIRLISRDNVSLLNKVRTKAVHFAWDNPDEDLTEYFRRFRELTSIKSDRNRRVYVLTNYGSTHEQDLYRVNTLRALGYDPYVMIYECPTAPRITRHLQRWVNNKRIFHSVSDFKDYAPMKKEV
;
A
#
# COMPACT_ATOMS: atom_id res chain seq x y z
N MET A 1 -24.32 22.84 0.76
CA MET A 1 -23.03 23.45 1.13
C MET A 1 -22.08 23.41 -0.05
N ARG A 2 -21.07 24.28 -0.05
CA ARG A 2 -19.93 24.19 -0.97
C ARG A 2 -18.74 23.59 -0.24
N VAL A 3 -18.28 22.45 -0.71
CA VAL A 3 -17.24 21.65 -0.06
C VAL A 3 -16.00 21.61 -0.94
N GLY A 4 -14.87 22.04 -0.40
CA GLY A 4 -13.56 22.00 -1.05
C GLY A 4 -12.76 20.79 -0.58
N LEU A 5 -12.04 20.12 -1.50
CA LEU A 5 -11.16 19.02 -1.19
C LEU A 5 -9.72 19.36 -1.51
N ILE A 6 -8.79 19.02 -0.61
CA ILE A 6 -7.35 19.21 -0.78
C ILE A 6 -6.65 17.88 -0.55
N ASP A 7 -6.01 17.39 -1.59
CA ASP A 7 -5.08 16.26 -1.52
C ASP A 7 -3.65 16.80 -1.49
N VAL A 8 -2.99 16.67 -0.35
CA VAL A 8 -1.67 17.29 -0.14
C VAL A 8 -0.57 16.51 -0.84
N ASP A 9 -0.65 15.18 -0.85
CA ASP A 9 0.51 14.36 -1.20
C ASP A 9 0.24 12.98 -1.85
N SER A 10 -0.98 12.68 -2.26
CA SER A 10 -1.33 11.39 -2.88
C SER A 10 -1.00 11.33 -4.39
N HIS A 11 0.24 11.64 -4.78
CA HIS A 11 0.63 11.87 -6.18
C HIS A 11 0.38 10.70 -7.15
N ASN A 12 0.52 9.44 -6.69
CA ASN A 12 0.44 8.24 -7.53
C ASN A 12 -0.69 7.28 -7.14
N PHE A 13 -1.48 7.64 -6.14
CA PHE A 13 -2.63 6.89 -5.66
C PHE A 13 -3.78 7.84 -5.41
N PRO A 14 -5.03 7.41 -5.60
CA PRO A 14 -6.17 8.23 -5.20
C PRO A 14 -6.26 8.25 -3.67
N ASN A 15 -6.66 9.37 -3.11
CA ASN A 15 -6.93 9.49 -1.67
C ASN A 15 -8.32 8.94 -1.35
N LEU A 16 -8.38 7.72 -0.85
CA LEU A 16 -9.63 7.01 -0.60
C LEU A 16 -10.54 7.75 0.39
N CYS A 17 -9.96 8.44 1.38
CA CYS A 17 -10.72 9.24 2.34
C CYS A 17 -11.46 10.39 1.63
N LEU A 18 -10.76 11.14 0.76
CA LEU A 18 -11.37 12.24 0.00
C LEU A 18 -12.42 11.73 -0.99
N MET A 19 -12.22 10.56 -1.60
CA MET A 19 -13.21 9.94 -2.50
C MET A 19 -14.51 9.59 -1.75
N LYS A 20 -14.41 9.05 -0.53
CA LYS A 20 -15.57 8.74 0.31
C LYS A 20 -16.29 10.01 0.78
N LEU A 21 -15.53 11.04 1.18
CA LEU A 21 -16.08 12.34 1.55
C LEU A 21 -16.78 13.03 0.36
N SER A 22 -16.18 12.93 -0.85
CA SER A 22 -16.82 13.43 -2.08
C SER A 22 -18.17 12.80 -2.30
N GLU A 23 -18.24 11.48 -2.28
CA GLU A 23 -19.48 10.74 -2.48
C GLU A 23 -20.52 11.05 -1.40
N TYR A 24 -20.11 11.13 -0.13
CA TYR A 24 -21.00 11.47 0.99
C TYR A 24 -21.68 12.81 0.78
N HIS A 25 -20.91 13.84 0.48
CA HIS A 25 -21.44 15.19 0.27
C HIS A 25 -22.26 15.30 -1.02
N THR A 26 -21.84 14.64 -2.09
CA THR A 26 -22.57 14.60 -3.37
C THR A 26 -23.96 13.96 -3.19
N ARG A 27 -24.09 12.86 -2.46
CA ARG A 27 -25.39 12.23 -2.13
C ARG A 27 -26.31 13.13 -1.32
N ARG A 28 -25.75 14.06 -0.57
CA ARG A 28 -26.52 15.04 0.22
C ARG A 28 -26.92 16.28 -0.58
N GLY A 29 -26.52 16.35 -1.86
CA GLY A 29 -26.79 17.50 -2.71
C GLY A 29 -25.84 18.69 -2.48
N ASP A 30 -24.73 18.47 -1.80
CA ASP A 30 -23.69 19.48 -1.63
C ASP A 30 -22.88 19.63 -2.93
N ARG A 31 -22.36 20.83 -3.19
CA ARG A 31 -21.44 21.05 -4.30
C ARG A 31 -20.02 20.72 -3.88
N VAL A 32 -19.46 19.63 -4.38
CA VAL A 32 -18.09 19.17 -4.09
C VAL A 32 -17.18 19.50 -5.26
N GLU A 33 -16.01 20.06 -4.97
CA GLU A 33 -14.97 20.36 -5.97
C GLU A 33 -13.58 20.36 -5.34
N TRP A 34 -12.56 20.27 -6.16
CA TRP A 34 -11.19 20.56 -5.70
C TRP A 34 -11.13 22.01 -5.22
N TRP A 35 -10.47 22.23 -4.09
CA TRP A 35 -10.34 23.56 -3.48
C TRP A 35 -9.66 24.54 -4.43
N ASP A 36 -10.22 25.74 -4.50
CA ASP A 36 -9.75 26.84 -5.32
C ASP A 36 -9.60 28.09 -4.40
N PRO A 37 -8.40 28.69 -4.31
CA PRO A 37 -8.19 29.86 -3.44
C PRO A 37 -9.03 31.08 -3.82
N ALA A 38 -9.59 31.14 -5.04
CA ALA A 38 -10.41 32.25 -5.51
C ALA A 38 -11.91 32.11 -5.16
N LYS A 39 -12.31 31.02 -4.52
CA LYS A 39 -13.71 30.74 -4.20
C LYS A 39 -13.92 30.69 -2.69
N GLN A 40 -15.14 30.92 -2.22
CA GLN A 40 -15.53 30.76 -0.81
C GLN A 40 -16.16 29.39 -0.59
N TYR A 41 -15.86 28.75 0.56
CA TYR A 41 -16.33 27.42 0.94
C TYR A 41 -16.99 27.43 2.32
N ASP A 42 -18.04 26.63 2.50
CA ASP A 42 -18.61 26.35 3.81
C ASP A 42 -17.68 25.39 4.60
N LEU A 43 -17.06 24.45 3.87
CA LEU A 43 -16.24 23.42 4.46
C LEU A 43 -15.10 23.02 3.51
N VAL A 44 -13.90 22.85 4.05
CA VAL A 44 -12.76 22.28 3.33
C VAL A 44 -12.20 21.08 4.08
N TYR A 45 -12.09 19.95 3.38
CA TYR A 45 -11.34 18.79 3.86
C TYR A 45 -9.95 18.80 3.26
N LYS A 46 -8.95 18.59 4.12
CA LYS A 46 -7.54 18.55 3.75
C LYS A 46 -6.94 17.23 4.22
N SER A 47 -6.49 16.39 3.29
CA SER A 47 -5.95 15.07 3.59
C SER A 47 -4.47 14.98 3.24
N ARG A 48 -3.68 14.42 4.17
CA ARG A 48 -2.25 14.18 4.02
C ARG A 48 -1.88 12.78 4.51
N VAL A 49 -1.10 12.05 3.71
CA VAL A 49 -0.69 10.67 3.97
C VAL A 49 0.67 10.61 4.66
N PHE A 50 1.65 11.40 4.19
CA PHE A 50 3.02 11.37 4.69
C PHE A 50 3.30 12.47 5.72
N THR A 51 4.21 12.19 6.66
CA THR A 51 4.65 13.15 7.67
C THR A 51 5.51 14.28 7.06
N ASP A 52 5.78 15.33 7.83
CA ASP A 52 6.59 16.48 7.40
C ASP A 52 7.99 16.12 6.90
N THR A 53 8.53 14.98 7.33
CA THR A 53 9.82 14.46 6.84
C THR A 53 9.80 14.16 5.35
N TYR A 54 8.67 13.72 4.81
CA TYR A 54 8.52 13.28 3.42
C TYR A 54 7.65 14.21 2.58
N SER A 55 6.70 14.89 3.20
CA SER A 55 5.77 15.79 2.51
C SER A 55 5.39 16.96 3.40
N LYS A 56 5.84 18.16 3.04
CA LYS A 56 5.48 19.38 3.75
C LYS A 56 4.15 19.90 3.25
N ASP A 57 3.25 20.20 4.19
CA ASP A 57 2.03 20.90 3.89
C ASP A 57 2.26 22.42 3.92
N THR A 58 2.22 23.04 2.75
CA THR A 58 2.38 24.50 2.58
C THR A 58 1.07 25.20 2.23
N ILE A 59 -0.04 24.46 2.13
CA ILE A 59 -1.33 25.01 1.70
C ILE A 59 -2.04 25.66 2.90
N GLN A 60 -2.24 26.98 2.84
CA GLN A 60 -3.04 27.71 3.80
C GLN A 60 -4.44 27.99 3.23
N VAL A 61 -5.46 27.64 4.00
CA VAL A 61 -6.87 27.83 3.62
C VAL A 61 -7.45 28.98 4.42
N ASN A 62 -7.72 30.10 3.74
CA ASN A 62 -8.25 31.33 4.36
C ASN A 62 -9.66 31.70 3.84
N ASN A 63 -10.23 30.83 2.97
CA ASN A 63 -11.47 31.07 2.24
C ASN A 63 -12.52 29.97 2.52
N ALA A 64 -12.57 29.50 3.78
CA ALA A 64 -13.53 28.52 4.25
C ALA A 64 -14.01 28.86 5.67
N ASP A 65 -15.30 28.61 5.94
CA ASP A 65 -15.86 28.78 7.27
C ASP A 65 -15.32 27.72 8.24
N LYS A 66 -15.06 26.51 7.73
CA LYS A 66 -14.49 25.40 8.50
C LYS A 66 -13.46 24.63 7.67
N VAL A 67 -12.35 24.26 8.32
CA VAL A 67 -11.33 23.37 7.74
C VAL A 67 -11.17 22.14 8.62
N ILE A 68 -11.28 20.94 8.02
CA ILE A 68 -11.05 19.66 8.69
C ILE A 68 -9.80 19.02 8.07
N GLN A 69 -8.80 18.76 8.90
CA GLN A 69 -7.56 18.10 8.49
C GLN A 69 -7.57 16.66 8.96
N GLY A 70 -7.10 15.74 8.10
CA GLY A 70 -7.02 14.33 8.42
C GLY A 70 -5.99 13.57 7.60
N GLY A 71 -5.87 12.28 7.90
CA GLY A 71 -4.88 11.41 7.31
C GLY A 71 -3.63 11.25 8.16
N THR A 72 -2.87 10.20 7.91
CA THR A 72 -1.72 9.76 8.73
C THR A 72 -0.62 10.82 8.86
N GLY A 73 -0.49 11.68 7.86
CA GLY A 73 0.51 12.74 7.83
C GLY A 73 0.31 13.85 8.88
N TYR A 74 -0.92 14.03 9.38
CA TYR A 74 -1.23 14.96 10.47
C TYR A 74 -1.19 14.30 11.85
N GLY A 75 -0.94 12.98 11.91
CA GLY A 75 -0.89 12.21 13.14
C GLY A 75 -2.05 11.21 13.25
N PRO A 76 -2.15 10.48 14.37
CA PRO A 76 -3.26 9.58 14.62
C PRO A 76 -4.54 10.40 14.78
N GLY A 77 -5.29 10.53 13.69
CA GLY A 77 -6.59 11.19 13.67
C GLY A 77 -7.73 10.20 13.95
N GLU A 78 -8.95 10.73 14.04
CA GLU A 78 -10.15 9.92 14.09
C GLU A 78 -10.38 9.22 12.76
N ASN A 79 -10.98 8.03 12.82
CA ASN A 79 -11.46 7.35 11.63
C ASN A 79 -12.66 8.12 11.03
N LEU A 80 -12.94 7.90 9.76
CA LEU A 80 -14.18 8.40 9.18
C LEU A 80 -15.39 7.85 9.95
N PRO A 81 -16.46 8.64 10.14
CA PRO A 81 -17.72 8.13 10.65
C PRO A 81 -18.19 6.90 9.86
N HIS A 82 -18.87 5.97 10.56
CA HIS A 82 -19.30 4.70 9.97
C HIS A 82 -20.07 4.88 8.65
N GLU A 83 -20.98 5.83 8.60
CA GLU A 83 -21.78 6.13 7.42
C GLU A 83 -20.94 6.63 6.22
N ILE A 84 -19.74 7.18 6.46
CA ILE A 84 -18.82 7.61 5.40
C ILE A 84 -17.85 6.49 5.07
N GLU A 85 -17.39 5.71 6.08
CA GLU A 85 -16.44 4.62 5.86
C GLU A 85 -17.02 3.53 4.94
N HIS A 86 -18.32 3.28 4.99
CA HIS A 86 -19.02 2.26 4.20
C HIS A 86 -19.68 2.78 2.91
N ILE A 87 -19.34 4.01 2.50
CA ILE A 87 -19.76 4.54 1.20
C ILE A 87 -18.78 4.08 0.12
N ARG A 88 -19.34 3.68 -1.05
CA ARG A 88 -18.52 3.45 -2.24
C ARG A 88 -17.78 4.74 -2.62
N PRO A 89 -16.45 4.67 -2.85
CA PRO A 89 -15.67 5.86 -3.19
C PRO A 89 -16.12 6.51 -4.50
N ASP A 90 -16.06 7.84 -4.57
CA ASP A 90 -16.23 8.59 -5.82
C ASP A 90 -14.98 8.44 -6.69
N TYR A 91 -15.01 7.49 -7.63
CA TYR A 91 -13.90 7.26 -8.57
C TYR A 91 -13.75 8.36 -9.60
N PHE A 92 -14.78 9.18 -9.85
CA PHE A 92 -14.70 10.32 -10.78
C PHE A 92 -13.87 11.47 -10.22
N LEU A 93 -13.68 11.52 -8.91
CA LEU A 93 -12.79 12.52 -8.28
C LEU A 93 -11.35 12.43 -8.80
N TYR A 94 -10.91 11.22 -9.20
CA TYR A 94 -9.56 10.96 -9.74
C TYR A 94 -9.63 10.26 -11.10
N PRO A 95 -9.92 11.00 -12.21
CA PRO A 95 -10.13 10.39 -13.53
C PRO A 95 -8.98 9.54 -14.03
N ARG A 96 -7.73 9.84 -13.58
CA ARG A 96 -6.52 9.06 -13.94
C ARG A 96 -6.58 7.61 -13.47
N PHE A 97 -7.39 7.30 -12.45
CA PHE A 97 -7.47 5.97 -11.83
C PHE A 97 -8.79 5.26 -12.12
N LEU A 98 -9.58 5.76 -13.07
CA LEU A 98 -10.79 5.09 -13.53
C LEU A 98 -10.46 3.67 -14.02
N GLY A 99 -11.36 2.73 -13.74
CA GLY A 99 -11.17 1.31 -14.07
C GLY A 99 -10.43 0.50 -13.00
N THR A 100 -9.94 1.16 -11.92
CA THR A 100 -9.32 0.48 -10.79
C THR A 100 -10.08 0.78 -9.50
N ALA A 101 -10.57 -0.27 -8.84
CA ALA A 101 -11.15 -0.16 -7.50
C ALA A 101 -10.05 -0.20 -6.43
N TYR A 102 -10.21 0.62 -5.40
CA TYR A 102 -9.30 0.70 -4.24
C TYR A 102 -10.08 0.48 -2.96
N GLY A 103 -9.60 -0.40 -2.08
CA GLY A 103 -10.28 -0.62 -0.82
C GLY A 103 -9.57 -1.61 0.10
N PHE A 104 -10.21 -1.82 1.25
CA PHE A 104 -9.80 -2.76 2.28
C PHE A 104 -10.93 -3.75 2.50
N LEU A 105 -10.64 -5.03 2.47
CA LEU A 105 -11.53 -6.09 2.96
C LEU A 105 -11.31 -6.34 4.44
N SER A 106 -10.04 -6.22 4.87
CA SER A 106 -9.63 -6.37 6.28
C SER A 106 -8.71 -5.24 6.72
N ARG A 107 -8.71 -4.93 8.02
CA ARG A 107 -7.81 -3.97 8.66
C ARG A 107 -7.22 -4.55 9.94
N GLY A 108 -6.08 -4.00 10.35
CA GLY A 108 -5.32 -4.45 11.50
C GLY A 108 -4.32 -5.55 11.20
N CYS A 109 -3.34 -5.74 12.08
CA CYS A 109 -2.29 -6.73 11.90
C CYS A 109 -1.76 -7.25 13.24
N PRO A 110 -1.65 -8.58 13.43
CA PRO A 110 -1.16 -9.15 14.70
C PRO A 110 0.36 -9.04 14.88
N ARG A 111 1.12 -8.65 13.84
CA ARG A 111 2.60 -8.69 13.87
C ARG A 111 3.22 -7.65 14.79
N ASN A 112 2.61 -6.49 14.96
CA ASN A 112 3.10 -5.43 15.85
C ASN A 112 4.58 -5.05 15.60
N CYS A 113 4.98 -4.94 14.34
CA CYS A 113 6.34 -4.55 13.97
C CYS A 113 6.65 -3.13 14.46
N GLY A 114 7.84 -2.92 15.07
CA GLY A 114 8.19 -1.67 15.73
C GLY A 114 8.27 -0.43 14.81
N PHE A 115 8.44 -0.64 13.51
CA PHE A 115 8.44 0.43 12.48
C PHE A 115 7.05 0.72 11.90
N CYS A 116 6.06 -0.17 12.13
CA CYS A 116 4.78 -0.15 11.45
C CYS A 116 3.69 0.51 12.30
N ILE A 117 2.95 1.45 11.72
CA ILE A 117 1.87 2.15 12.41
C ILE A 117 0.56 1.35 12.49
N VAL A 118 0.41 0.27 11.72
CA VAL A 118 -0.85 -0.45 11.55
C VAL A 118 -1.39 -0.97 12.87
N SER A 119 -0.55 -1.64 13.68
CA SER A 119 -0.99 -2.19 14.96
C SER A 119 -1.46 -1.13 15.96
N GLY A 120 -0.87 0.07 15.92
CA GLY A 120 -1.27 1.20 16.76
C GLY A 120 -2.52 1.93 16.24
N LYS A 121 -2.67 2.02 14.91
CA LYS A 121 -3.76 2.77 14.26
C LYS A 121 -5.02 1.93 14.02
N GLU A 122 -4.85 0.68 13.60
CA GLU A 122 -5.94 -0.20 13.14
C GLU A 122 -6.16 -1.40 14.06
N GLY A 123 -5.29 -1.57 15.07
CA GLY A 123 -5.39 -2.66 16.03
C GLY A 123 -4.51 -3.87 15.73
N ARG A 124 -4.37 -4.74 16.75
CA ARG A 124 -3.51 -5.94 16.72
C ARG A 124 -4.24 -7.21 16.28
N ARG A 125 -5.36 -7.08 15.61
CA ARG A 125 -6.11 -8.19 15.02
C ARG A 125 -6.51 -7.79 13.63
N SER A 126 -6.31 -8.66 12.66
CA SER A 126 -6.90 -8.47 11.34
C SER A 126 -8.37 -8.86 11.42
N VAL A 127 -9.24 -7.92 11.14
CA VAL A 127 -10.70 -8.11 11.15
C VAL A 127 -11.29 -7.67 9.82
N ARG A 128 -12.34 -8.35 9.39
CA ARG A 128 -13.11 -7.93 8.23
C ARG A 128 -13.74 -6.57 8.48
N VAL A 129 -13.63 -5.66 7.52
CA VAL A 129 -14.18 -4.29 7.60
C VAL A 129 -15.14 -3.98 6.47
N ALA A 130 -15.08 -4.70 5.34
CA ALA A 130 -15.98 -4.49 4.23
C ALA A 130 -16.18 -5.78 3.43
N ASP A 131 -17.24 -5.83 2.63
CA ASP A 131 -17.36 -6.73 1.49
C ASP A 131 -16.86 -6.03 0.23
N LEU A 132 -16.46 -6.81 -0.77
CA LEU A 132 -15.93 -6.29 -2.03
C LEU A 132 -16.90 -5.32 -2.72
N SER A 133 -18.20 -5.58 -2.63
CA SER A 133 -19.27 -4.76 -3.21
C SER A 133 -19.35 -3.32 -2.65
N GLU A 134 -18.70 -3.05 -1.51
CA GLU A 134 -18.69 -1.71 -0.92
C GLU A 134 -17.75 -0.74 -1.69
N PHE A 135 -16.78 -1.25 -2.42
CA PHE A 135 -15.84 -0.40 -3.16
C PHE A 135 -15.60 -0.83 -4.61
N TRP A 136 -16.03 -2.02 -5.04
CA TRP A 136 -15.94 -2.52 -6.42
C TRP A 136 -17.33 -2.68 -7.03
N ASN A 137 -17.48 -2.29 -8.29
CA ASN A 137 -18.74 -2.43 -9.06
C ASN A 137 -18.46 -2.68 -10.55
N GLY A 138 -17.55 -3.64 -10.83
CA GLY A 138 -17.21 -4.03 -12.19
C GLY A 138 -15.96 -3.35 -12.76
N GLU A 139 -15.16 -2.64 -11.96
CA GLU A 139 -13.86 -2.15 -12.38
C GLU A 139 -12.96 -3.32 -12.81
N GLU A 140 -12.12 -3.10 -13.84
CA GLU A 140 -11.28 -4.15 -14.42
C GLU A 140 -10.18 -4.61 -13.46
N GLU A 141 -9.69 -3.70 -12.63
CA GLU A 141 -8.63 -3.93 -11.66
C GLU A 141 -9.10 -3.62 -10.23
N ILE A 142 -8.62 -4.42 -9.27
CA ILE A 142 -8.78 -4.19 -7.83
C ILE A 142 -7.40 -4.04 -7.21
N LYS A 143 -7.16 -2.95 -6.49
CA LYS A 143 -6.00 -2.78 -5.61
C LYS A 143 -6.43 -2.91 -4.16
N LEU A 144 -6.07 -4.03 -3.55
CA LEU A 144 -6.30 -4.25 -2.13
C LEU A 144 -5.20 -3.59 -1.32
N MET A 145 -5.63 -2.83 -0.31
CA MET A 145 -4.74 -2.12 0.60
C MET A 145 -4.70 -2.76 2.00
N ASP A 146 -5.15 -4.00 2.12
CA ASP A 146 -5.22 -4.77 3.36
C ASP A 146 -3.82 -4.95 3.97
N PRO A 147 -3.59 -4.58 5.23
CA PRO A 147 -2.28 -4.71 5.86
C PRO A 147 -1.83 -6.16 6.04
N ASN A 148 -2.77 -7.08 6.25
CA ASN A 148 -2.53 -8.51 6.39
C ASN A 148 -3.82 -9.31 6.23
N LEU A 149 -4.25 -9.50 4.97
CA LEU A 149 -5.50 -10.21 4.66
C LEU A 149 -5.51 -11.64 5.21
N LEU A 150 -4.39 -12.39 5.08
CA LEU A 150 -4.32 -13.79 5.51
C LEU A 150 -4.43 -13.98 7.03
N ALA A 151 -4.22 -12.92 7.80
CA ALA A 151 -4.43 -12.97 9.26
C ALA A 151 -5.89 -12.75 9.67
N CYS A 152 -6.75 -12.35 8.73
CA CYS A 152 -8.18 -12.21 8.98
C CYS A 152 -8.83 -13.60 9.05
N PRO A 153 -9.62 -13.91 10.10
CA PRO A 153 -10.34 -15.18 10.18
C PRO A 153 -11.22 -15.46 8.97
N ASP A 154 -11.82 -14.43 8.38
CA ASP A 154 -12.72 -14.52 7.24
C ASP A 154 -11.98 -14.49 5.88
N HIS A 155 -10.64 -14.61 5.84
CA HIS A 155 -9.85 -14.40 4.61
C HIS A 155 -10.26 -15.32 3.46
N GLU A 156 -10.67 -16.54 3.71
CA GLU A 156 -11.11 -17.47 2.67
C GLU A 156 -12.35 -16.92 1.94
N ARG A 157 -13.37 -16.51 2.71
CA ARG A 157 -14.58 -15.90 2.17
C ARG A 157 -14.29 -14.60 1.40
N LEU A 158 -13.35 -13.81 1.90
CA LEU A 158 -12.95 -12.56 1.25
C LEU A 158 -12.20 -12.83 -0.06
N ILE A 159 -11.37 -13.88 -0.12
CA ILE A 159 -10.71 -14.32 -1.35
C ILE A 159 -11.74 -14.88 -2.35
N GLU A 160 -12.77 -15.59 -1.90
CA GLU A 160 -13.85 -16.06 -2.75
C GLU A 160 -14.56 -14.92 -3.48
N GLN A 161 -14.84 -13.78 -2.82
CA GLN A 161 -15.40 -12.60 -3.47
C GLN A 161 -14.48 -12.06 -4.58
N LEU A 162 -13.14 -12.12 -4.38
CA LEU A 162 -12.18 -11.73 -5.40
C LEU A 162 -12.17 -12.71 -6.59
N ILE A 163 -12.35 -14.01 -6.36
CA ILE A 163 -12.48 -15.02 -7.40
C ILE A 163 -13.74 -14.74 -8.24
N GLU A 164 -14.86 -14.51 -7.59
CA GLU A 164 -16.16 -14.24 -8.22
C GLU A 164 -16.14 -12.95 -9.07
N SER A 165 -15.41 -11.92 -8.63
CA SER A 165 -15.29 -10.65 -9.34
C SER A 165 -14.67 -10.80 -10.73
N ARG A 166 -13.79 -11.78 -10.92
CA ARG A 166 -12.94 -11.97 -12.13
C ARG A 166 -12.09 -10.75 -12.49
N ALA A 167 -12.02 -9.74 -11.63
CA ALA A 167 -11.16 -8.58 -11.80
C ALA A 167 -9.68 -8.96 -11.64
N LEU A 168 -8.79 -8.13 -12.17
CA LEU A 168 -7.35 -8.29 -12.02
C LEU A 168 -6.92 -7.74 -10.65
N VAL A 169 -6.54 -8.61 -9.70
CA VAL A 169 -6.28 -8.24 -8.31
C VAL A 169 -4.80 -8.00 -8.04
N ASP A 170 -4.48 -6.83 -7.48
CA ASP A 170 -3.18 -6.47 -6.95
C ASP A 170 -3.26 -6.41 -5.41
N PHE A 171 -2.56 -7.33 -4.72
CA PHE A 171 -2.46 -7.37 -3.25
C PHE A 171 -1.34 -6.43 -2.79
N THR A 172 -1.56 -5.11 -2.86
CA THR A 172 -0.52 -4.07 -2.85
C THR A 172 0.25 -3.92 -1.53
N GLN A 173 -0.40 -4.13 -0.38
CA GLN A 173 0.23 -3.89 0.93
C GLN A 173 0.90 -5.13 1.52
N GLY A 174 0.54 -6.28 1.02
CA GLY A 174 1.20 -7.53 1.32
C GLY A 174 0.35 -8.58 2.01
N LEU A 175 0.77 -9.81 1.73
CA LEU A 175 0.32 -11.01 2.41
C LEU A 175 1.44 -11.46 3.36
N ASP A 176 1.08 -11.97 4.53
CA ASP A 176 2.09 -12.54 5.42
C ASP A 176 2.51 -13.93 4.95
N ILE A 177 3.73 -14.05 4.45
CA ILE A 177 4.26 -15.30 3.90
C ILE A 177 4.23 -16.46 4.91
N ARG A 178 4.29 -16.16 6.21
CA ARG A 178 4.27 -17.15 7.30
C ARG A 178 2.90 -17.80 7.50
N LEU A 179 1.85 -17.17 6.98
CA LEU A 179 0.47 -17.67 7.05
C LEU A 179 0.06 -18.48 5.81
N ILE A 180 0.98 -18.70 4.89
CA ILE A 180 0.73 -19.49 3.68
C ILE A 180 0.46 -20.95 4.04
N SER A 181 -0.69 -21.46 3.58
CA SER A 181 -1.11 -22.83 3.65
C SER A 181 -1.45 -23.38 2.24
N ARG A 182 -1.62 -24.67 2.11
CA ARG A 182 -2.09 -25.26 0.84
C ARG A 182 -3.48 -24.76 0.47
N ASP A 183 -4.35 -24.59 1.47
CA ASP A 183 -5.74 -24.20 1.26
C ASP A 183 -5.84 -22.75 0.76
N ASN A 184 -5.21 -21.79 1.46
CA ASN A 184 -5.28 -20.40 1.03
C ASN A 184 -4.52 -20.14 -0.29
N VAL A 185 -3.43 -20.86 -0.59
CA VAL A 185 -2.78 -20.78 -1.92
C VAL A 185 -3.66 -21.37 -3.01
N SER A 186 -4.39 -22.46 -2.73
CA SER A 186 -5.37 -23.01 -3.68
C SER A 186 -6.45 -21.98 -4.05
N LEU A 187 -6.91 -21.17 -3.09
CA LEU A 187 -7.84 -20.08 -3.37
C LEU A 187 -7.15 -18.94 -4.13
N LEU A 188 -5.97 -18.50 -3.69
CA LEU A 188 -5.21 -17.46 -4.38
C LEU A 188 -4.89 -17.82 -5.83
N ASN A 189 -4.67 -19.10 -6.14
CA ASN A 189 -4.43 -19.57 -7.50
C ASN A 189 -5.67 -19.46 -8.42
N LYS A 190 -6.86 -19.32 -7.86
CA LYS A 190 -8.11 -19.09 -8.62
C LYS A 190 -8.38 -17.60 -8.86
N VAL A 191 -7.76 -16.71 -8.06
CA VAL A 191 -7.85 -15.26 -8.27
C VAL A 191 -7.09 -14.89 -9.53
N ARG A 192 -7.67 -14.03 -10.35
CA ARG A 192 -6.94 -13.42 -11.47
C ARG A 192 -5.95 -12.40 -10.93
N THR A 193 -4.77 -12.85 -10.52
CA THR A 193 -3.77 -12.06 -9.78
C THR A 193 -2.86 -11.28 -10.71
N LYS A 194 -2.78 -9.96 -10.51
CA LYS A 194 -1.78 -9.06 -11.13
C LYS A 194 -0.44 -9.17 -10.43
N ALA A 195 -0.45 -9.02 -9.11
CA ALA A 195 0.72 -9.18 -8.27
C ALA A 195 0.33 -9.56 -6.84
N VAL A 196 1.19 -10.34 -6.21
CA VAL A 196 1.21 -10.54 -4.76
C VAL A 196 2.45 -9.85 -4.20
N HIS A 197 2.27 -9.23 -3.05
CA HIS A 197 3.36 -8.62 -2.31
C HIS A 197 3.52 -9.32 -0.97
N PHE A 198 4.73 -9.60 -0.59
CA PHE A 198 5.14 -10.09 0.73
C PHE A 198 6.15 -9.12 1.33
N ALA A 199 6.56 -9.38 2.57
CA ALA A 199 7.62 -8.62 3.21
C ALA A 199 8.60 -9.55 3.94
N TRP A 200 9.88 -9.19 3.88
CA TRP A 200 10.94 -9.78 4.70
C TRP A 200 11.70 -8.66 5.39
N ASP A 201 11.11 -8.16 6.48
CA ASP A 201 11.58 -6.94 7.14
C ASP A 201 12.51 -7.22 8.32
N ASN A 202 12.26 -8.34 9.06
CA ASN A 202 13.11 -8.72 10.18
C ASN A 202 14.38 -9.46 9.68
N PRO A 203 15.58 -8.89 9.87
CA PRO A 203 16.83 -9.50 9.41
C PRO A 203 17.23 -10.76 10.20
N ASP A 204 16.71 -10.92 11.43
CA ASP A 204 17.02 -12.05 12.31
C ASP A 204 16.05 -13.24 12.11
N GLU A 205 15.03 -13.10 11.27
CA GLU A 205 14.08 -14.16 10.94
C GLU A 205 14.37 -14.69 9.54
N ASP A 206 14.72 -15.98 9.42
CA ASP A 206 14.87 -16.62 8.10
C ASP A 206 13.52 -17.10 7.57
N LEU A 207 13.06 -16.47 6.49
CA LEU A 207 11.79 -16.78 5.82
C LEU A 207 11.97 -17.66 4.56
N THR A 208 13.19 -18.15 4.29
CA THR A 208 13.53 -18.89 3.06
C THR A 208 12.58 -20.06 2.78
N GLU A 209 12.26 -20.86 3.81
CA GLU A 209 11.38 -22.02 3.65
C GLU A 209 9.93 -21.64 3.33
N TYR A 210 9.44 -20.53 3.91
CA TYR A 210 8.10 -20.04 3.61
C TYR A 210 8.00 -19.55 2.15
N PHE A 211 9.02 -18.85 1.65
CA PHE A 211 9.08 -18.42 0.26
C PHE A 211 9.22 -19.63 -0.68
N ARG A 212 10.04 -20.63 -0.35
CA ARG A 212 10.15 -21.87 -1.15
C ARG A 212 8.80 -22.57 -1.24
N ARG A 213 8.13 -22.78 -0.12
CA ARG A 213 6.80 -23.41 -0.06
C ARG A 213 5.77 -22.66 -0.92
N PHE A 214 5.70 -21.34 -0.82
CA PHE A 214 4.77 -20.58 -1.67
C PHE A 214 5.13 -20.72 -3.15
N ARG A 215 6.43 -20.69 -3.48
CA ARG A 215 6.90 -20.85 -4.86
C ARG A 215 6.48 -22.20 -5.48
N GLU A 216 6.48 -23.25 -4.69
CA GLU A 216 6.07 -24.59 -5.09
C GLU A 216 4.55 -24.72 -5.29
N LEU A 217 3.77 -24.01 -4.48
CA LEU A 217 2.30 -24.13 -4.46
C LEU A 217 1.60 -23.15 -5.42
N THR A 218 2.24 -22.02 -5.74
CA THR A 218 1.59 -20.95 -6.51
C THR A 218 1.59 -21.21 -8.01
N SER A 219 0.49 -20.87 -8.67
CA SER A 219 0.37 -20.83 -10.13
C SER A 219 0.96 -19.55 -10.76
N ILE A 220 1.33 -18.55 -9.97
CA ILE A 220 1.91 -17.30 -10.46
C ILE A 220 3.32 -17.59 -11.00
N LYS A 221 3.51 -17.54 -12.33
CA LYS A 221 4.77 -17.94 -12.97
C LYS A 221 5.83 -16.86 -12.98
N SER A 222 5.41 -15.60 -13.17
CA SER A 222 6.33 -14.45 -13.29
C SER A 222 6.88 -14.03 -11.92
N ASP A 223 8.19 -13.89 -11.81
CA ASP A 223 8.88 -13.28 -10.65
C ASP A 223 8.37 -11.85 -10.38
N ARG A 224 8.16 -11.06 -11.46
CA ARG A 224 7.65 -9.68 -11.37
C ARG A 224 6.30 -9.56 -10.68
N ASN A 225 5.53 -10.64 -10.65
CA ASN A 225 4.22 -10.71 -10.01
C ASN A 225 4.29 -11.28 -8.58
N ARG A 226 5.47 -11.76 -8.15
CA ARG A 226 5.77 -12.21 -6.78
C ARG A 226 6.77 -11.25 -6.15
N ARG A 227 6.27 -10.13 -5.65
CA ARG A 227 7.09 -9.05 -5.09
C ARG A 227 7.32 -9.23 -3.61
N VAL A 228 8.50 -8.83 -3.14
CA VAL A 228 8.82 -8.87 -1.71
C VAL A 228 9.48 -7.57 -1.29
N TYR A 229 8.84 -6.87 -0.36
CA TYR A 229 9.44 -5.72 0.30
C TYR A 229 10.55 -6.19 1.24
N VAL A 230 11.68 -5.52 1.21
CA VAL A 230 12.82 -5.77 2.10
C VAL A 230 13.15 -4.46 2.80
N LEU A 231 12.79 -4.37 4.08
CA LEU A 231 13.13 -3.21 4.90
C LEU A 231 14.62 -3.25 5.26
N THR A 232 15.30 -2.14 5.02
CA THR A 232 16.72 -1.95 5.30
C THR A 232 16.91 -0.74 6.22
N ASN A 233 18.07 -0.61 6.85
CA ASN A 233 18.37 0.48 7.79
C ASN A 233 17.48 0.48 9.06
N TYR A 234 16.90 -0.67 9.40
CA TYR A 234 16.14 -0.89 10.64
C TYR A 234 16.72 -2.08 11.39
N GLY A 235 17.85 -1.84 12.08
CA GLY A 235 18.55 -2.89 12.82
C GLY A 235 19.26 -3.95 11.96
N SER A 236 19.30 -3.80 10.64
CA SER A 236 19.96 -4.72 9.73
C SER A 236 21.37 -4.27 9.35
N THR A 237 22.27 -5.23 9.12
CA THR A 237 23.56 -4.98 8.46
C THR A 237 23.41 -5.06 6.93
N HIS A 238 24.38 -4.50 6.21
CA HIS A 238 24.40 -4.59 4.75
C HIS A 238 24.45 -6.04 4.24
N GLU A 239 25.17 -6.92 4.93
CA GLU A 239 25.29 -8.34 4.63
C GLU A 239 23.93 -9.05 4.78
N GLN A 240 23.19 -8.75 5.85
CA GLN A 240 21.85 -9.28 6.06
C GLN A 240 20.86 -8.78 4.99
N ASP A 241 20.99 -7.52 4.56
CA ASP A 241 20.18 -6.95 3.49
C ASP A 241 20.46 -7.66 2.16
N LEU A 242 21.74 -7.85 1.81
CA LEU A 242 22.17 -8.58 0.62
C LEU A 242 21.73 -10.05 0.65
N TYR A 243 21.83 -10.71 1.80
CA TYR A 243 21.39 -12.09 1.97
C TYR A 243 19.91 -12.23 1.59
N ARG A 244 19.05 -11.39 2.17
CA ARG A 244 17.60 -11.42 1.88
C ARG A 244 17.31 -11.17 0.40
N VAL A 245 17.92 -10.16 -0.18
CA VAL A 245 17.75 -9.81 -1.61
C VAL A 245 18.19 -10.95 -2.52
N ASN A 246 19.38 -11.52 -2.28
CA ASN A 246 19.94 -12.59 -3.11
C ASN A 246 19.14 -13.89 -2.97
N THR A 247 18.70 -14.24 -1.75
CA THR A 247 17.85 -15.39 -1.49
C THR A 247 16.53 -15.29 -2.23
N LEU A 248 15.86 -14.14 -2.14
CA LEU A 248 14.60 -13.89 -2.86
C LEU A 248 14.78 -13.99 -4.37
N ARG A 249 15.86 -13.42 -4.91
CA ARG A 249 16.19 -13.52 -6.34
C ARG A 249 16.39 -14.97 -6.77
N ALA A 250 17.16 -15.76 -5.99
CA ALA A 250 17.41 -17.17 -6.27
C ALA A 250 16.14 -18.01 -6.23
N LEU A 251 15.18 -17.67 -5.38
CA LEU A 251 13.87 -18.31 -5.28
C LEU A 251 12.86 -17.84 -6.35
N GLY A 252 13.26 -16.89 -7.21
CA GLY A 252 12.40 -16.37 -8.30
C GLY A 252 11.36 -15.38 -7.81
N TYR A 253 11.71 -14.53 -6.86
CA TYR A 253 10.92 -13.37 -6.43
C TYR A 253 11.53 -12.08 -6.94
N ASP A 254 10.71 -11.01 -6.97
CA ASP A 254 11.12 -9.66 -7.32
C ASP A 254 11.27 -8.81 -6.05
N PRO A 255 12.48 -8.72 -5.45
CA PRO A 255 12.68 -7.92 -4.23
C PRO A 255 12.53 -6.43 -4.52
N TYR A 256 12.03 -5.69 -3.53
CA TYR A 256 11.94 -4.24 -3.54
C TYR A 256 12.47 -3.68 -2.22
N VAL A 257 13.58 -2.96 -2.26
CA VAL A 257 14.24 -2.42 -1.08
C VAL A 257 13.56 -1.13 -0.62
N MET A 258 13.10 -1.14 0.62
CA MET A 258 12.59 0.02 1.34
C MET A 258 13.60 0.45 2.40
N ILE A 259 13.93 1.74 2.46
CA ILE A 259 14.90 2.26 3.43
C ILE A 259 14.15 2.94 4.55
N TYR A 260 14.30 2.43 5.79
CA TYR A 260 13.82 3.13 6.97
C TYR A 260 14.64 4.40 7.19
N GLU A 261 13.97 5.52 7.45
CA GLU A 261 14.64 6.83 7.62
C GLU A 261 15.65 7.16 6.52
N CYS A 262 15.21 7.07 5.27
CA CYS A 262 16.03 7.25 4.07
C CYS A 262 16.98 8.47 4.08
N PRO A 263 16.63 9.64 4.65
CA PRO A 263 17.53 10.79 4.70
C PRO A 263 18.84 10.51 5.47
N THR A 264 18.80 9.67 6.50
CA THR A 264 19.95 9.34 7.37
C THR A 264 20.68 8.06 6.96
N ALA A 265 20.13 7.31 6.00
CA ALA A 265 20.64 6.01 5.60
C ALA A 265 22.08 6.09 5.01
N PRO A 266 22.91 5.07 5.27
CA PRO A 266 24.25 4.96 4.68
C PRO A 266 24.20 4.98 3.15
N ARG A 267 25.26 5.49 2.53
CA ARG A 267 25.37 5.54 1.07
C ARG A 267 25.25 4.15 0.42
N ILE A 268 25.83 3.13 1.06
CA ILE A 268 25.77 1.75 0.56
C ILE A 268 24.34 1.23 0.51
N THR A 269 23.49 1.54 1.49
CA THR A 269 22.07 1.16 1.51
C THR A 269 21.28 1.83 0.38
N ARG A 270 21.57 3.12 0.10
CA ARG A 270 20.97 3.82 -1.05
C ARG A 270 21.44 3.24 -2.40
N HIS A 271 22.67 2.78 -2.48
CA HIS A 271 23.19 2.05 -3.65
C HIS A 271 22.50 0.70 -3.82
N LEU A 272 22.30 -0.04 -2.72
CA LEU A 272 21.56 -1.31 -2.72
C LEU A 272 20.13 -1.09 -3.23
N GLN A 273 19.42 -0.10 -2.69
CA GLN A 273 18.06 0.24 -3.14
C GLN A 273 18.05 0.56 -4.65
N ARG A 274 18.98 1.37 -5.13
CA ARG A 274 19.05 1.73 -6.56
C ARG A 274 19.32 0.51 -7.44
N TRP A 275 20.24 -0.35 -7.02
CA TRP A 275 20.54 -1.59 -7.74
C TRP A 275 19.33 -2.50 -7.84
N VAL A 276 18.64 -2.77 -6.72
CA VAL A 276 17.51 -3.68 -6.65
C VAL A 276 16.24 -3.10 -7.32
N ASN A 277 15.92 -1.84 -7.04
CA ASN A 277 14.65 -1.26 -7.47
C ASN A 277 14.66 -0.82 -8.93
N ASN A 278 15.84 -0.54 -9.51
CA ASN A 278 15.97 -0.38 -10.96
C ASN A 278 16.07 -1.77 -11.62
N LYS A 279 14.97 -2.29 -12.09
CA LYS A 279 14.88 -3.66 -12.63
C LYS A 279 15.79 -3.92 -13.83
N ARG A 280 16.11 -2.91 -14.64
CA ARG A 280 17.08 -3.06 -15.73
C ARG A 280 18.48 -3.33 -15.16
N ILE A 281 18.90 -2.57 -14.16
CA ILE A 281 20.18 -2.76 -13.48
C ILE A 281 20.20 -4.12 -12.77
N PHE A 282 19.15 -4.42 -12.00
CA PHE A 282 19.06 -5.65 -11.22
C PHE A 282 19.16 -6.92 -12.07
N HIS A 283 18.61 -6.90 -13.28
CA HIS A 283 18.70 -8.03 -14.21
C HIS A 283 20.02 -8.09 -14.97
N SER A 284 20.68 -6.95 -15.23
CA SER A 284 21.93 -6.88 -15.99
C SER A 284 23.20 -7.04 -15.14
N VAL A 285 23.13 -6.67 -13.84
CA VAL A 285 24.22 -6.79 -12.89
C VAL A 285 23.87 -7.85 -11.86
N SER A 286 24.51 -9.01 -11.95
CA SER A 286 24.15 -10.18 -11.14
C SER A 286 24.62 -10.09 -9.69
N ASP A 287 25.71 -9.41 -9.42
CA ASP A 287 26.28 -9.25 -8.08
C ASP A 287 26.38 -7.76 -7.71
N PHE A 288 26.00 -7.42 -6.49
CA PHE A 288 26.05 -6.04 -6.01
C PHE A 288 27.47 -5.46 -6.02
N LYS A 289 28.49 -6.29 -5.81
CA LYS A 289 29.91 -5.85 -5.88
C LYS A 289 30.32 -5.33 -7.26
N ASP A 290 29.66 -5.80 -8.33
CA ASP A 290 29.91 -5.38 -9.71
C ASP A 290 29.07 -4.14 -10.09
N TYR A 291 28.20 -3.67 -9.19
CA TYR A 291 27.39 -2.49 -9.40
C TYR A 291 28.19 -1.22 -9.14
N ALA A 292 28.56 -0.53 -10.22
CA ALA A 292 29.20 0.77 -10.15
C ALA A 292 28.18 1.89 -10.44
N PRO A 293 27.66 2.59 -9.41
CA PRO A 293 26.78 3.72 -9.64
C PRO A 293 27.55 4.85 -10.32
N MET A 294 26.99 5.40 -11.42
CA MET A 294 27.60 6.57 -12.08
C MET A 294 27.86 7.66 -11.03
N LYS A 295 29.10 8.12 -10.94
CA LYS A 295 29.43 9.33 -10.18
C LYS A 295 28.65 10.46 -10.87
N LYS A 296 27.79 11.18 -10.15
CA LYS A 296 27.38 12.50 -10.60
C LYS A 296 28.66 13.33 -10.60
N GLU A 297 29.10 13.76 -11.75
CA GLU A 297 30.02 14.90 -11.85
C GLU A 297 29.33 16.06 -11.14
N VAL A 298 30.01 16.62 -10.15
CA VAL A 298 29.57 17.75 -9.34
C VAL A 298 29.64 19.01 -10.18
#